data_4f130531bf3ed08c847d1425490c064e
#
_entry.id   4f130531bf3ed08c847d1425490c064e
#
_cell.length_a   1.000
_cell.length_b   1.000
_cell.length_c   1.000
_cell.angle_alpha   90.00
_cell.angle_beta   90.00
_cell.angle_gamma   90.00
#
_symmetry.space_group_name_H-M   'P 1'
#
loop_
_entity.id
_entity.type
_entity.pdbx_description
1 polymer ?
#
loop_
_entity_poly.entity_id
_entity_poly.type
_entity_poly.pdbx_seq_one_letter_code
_entity_poly.pdbx_strand_id
1 'polypeptide(L)'
;MTQSPFPDDLTRRPPNYFAFGGIDRSAHVREQEGWLDAVVARPDTRLVPVWRSRNLFADLGNRVMPPVAALPTVVEAGRLLDLAQEVVFLGDFQGIAHVAVDLSPLDEEMVGTMTGTWGQFSDLREIGPLIERFEGAVMAYARGLMFWHARHGFCGVCGSPTVSAKGGHQRNCTNPDCGASHFPRTDPAVIMLVHDGDRALLGRQKIWPQGMYSTLAGFVEPGESLEEAVAREVFEESGIHI
;
A
#
# COMPACT_ATOMS: atom_id res chain seq x y z
N MET A 1 12.94 -24.77 -2.78
CA MET A 1 13.61 -23.45 -2.74
C MET A 1 13.12 -22.70 -3.96
N THR A 2 12.12 -21.87 -3.83
CA THR A 2 11.64 -21.00 -4.92
C THR A 2 12.70 -19.92 -5.12
N GLN A 3 13.32 -19.88 -6.30
CA GLN A 3 14.22 -18.80 -6.68
C GLN A 3 13.44 -17.48 -6.59
N SER A 4 14.08 -16.45 -6.00
CA SER A 4 13.55 -15.08 -6.04
C SER A 4 13.26 -14.70 -7.49
N PRO A 5 12.06 -14.12 -7.81
CA PRO A 5 11.76 -13.68 -9.16
C PRO A 5 12.59 -12.47 -9.60
N PHE A 6 13.49 -11.98 -8.74
CA PHE A 6 14.28 -10.79 -8.99
C PHE A 6 15.75 -11.14 -9.24
N PRO A 7 16.44 -10.39 -10.12
CA PRO A 7 17.86 -10.53 -10.37
C PRO A 7 18.69 -10.39 -9.09
N ASP A 8 19.79 -11.15 -8.99
CA ASP A 8 20.68 -11.17 -7.82
C ASP A 8 21.28 -9.80 -7.45
N ASP A 9 21.39 -8.88 -8.38
CA ASP A 9 21.90 -7.52 -8.14
C ASP A 9 20.91 -6.65 -7.36
N LEU A 10 19.60 -6.86 -7.51
CA LEU A 10 18.56 -6.20 -6.69
C LEU A 10 18.56 -6.71 -5.23
N THR A 11 19.09 -7.89 -4.99
CA THR A 11 19.23 -8.42 -3.62
C THR A 11 20.43 -7.84 -2.87
N ARG A 12 21.38 -7.20 -3.56
CA ARG A 12 22.59 -6.59 -2.97
C ARG A 12 22.35 -5.26 -2.28
N ARG A 13 21.25 -4.57 -2.60
CA ARG A 13 20.85 -3.33 -1.93
C ARG A 13 19.62 -3.62 -1.08
N PRO A 14 19.58 -3.18 0.19
CA PRO A 14 18.35 -3.33 0.96
C PRO A 14 17.23 -2.55 0.24
N PRO A 15 16.14 -3.22 -0.14
CA PRO A 15 15.02 -2.52 -0.77
C PRO A 15 14.39 -1.53 0.21
N ASN A 16 13.63 -0.56 -0.32
CA ASN A 16 12.82 0.32 0.50
C ASN A 16 11.94 -0.49 1.44
N TYR A 17 11.71 0.03 2.65
CA TYR A 17 11.10 -0.73 3.74
C TYR A 17 9.74 -1.31 3.39
N PHE A 18 8.85 -0.54 2.72
CA PHE A 18 7.52 -0.96 2.30
C PHE A 18 7.47 -1.53 0.87
N ALA A 19 8.60 -1.89 0.29
CA ALA A 19 8.68 -2.50 -1.02
C ALA A 19 9.25 -3.92 -0.94
N PHE A 20 9.21 -4.61 -2.08
CA PHE A 20 9.89 -5.90 -2.22
C PHE A 20 9.29 -7.04 -1.37
N GLY A 21 7.96 -7.06 -1.25
CA GLY A 21 7.25 -8.12 -0.53
C GLY A 21 7.32 -9.51 -1.17
N GLY A 22 7.89 -9.65 -2.37
CA GLY A 22 7.99 -10.94 -3.08
C GLY A 22 6.63 -11.54 -3.48
N ILE A 23 5.59 -10.70 -3.54
CA ILE A 23 4.22 -11.11 -3.84
C ILE A 23 3.99 -11.22 -5.35
N ASP A 24 3.48 -12.35 -5.83
CA ASP A 24 3.04 -12.51 -7.22
C ASP A 24 1.66 -11.88 -7.39
N ARG A 25 1.60 -10.83 -8.19
CA ARG A 25 0.37 -10.07 -8.45
C ARG A 25 -0.57 -10.71 -9.45
N SER A 26 -0.17 -11.83 -10.06
CA SER A 26 -0.96 -12.68 -10.98
C SER A 26 -1.73 -11.88 -12.05
N ALA A 27 -1.11 -10.84 -12.60
CA ALA A 27 -1.75 -9.88 -13.50
C ALA A 27 -2.37 -10.55 -14.74
N HIS A 28 -1.82 -11.67 -15.19
CA HIS A 28 -2.23 -12.43 -16.37
C HIS A 28 -3.51 -13.26 -16.18
N VAL A 29 -3.93 -13.53 -14.95
CA VAL A 29 -5.12 -14.36 -14.65
C VAL A 29 -6.25 -13.59 -13.96
N ARG A 30 -5.96 -12.51 -13.26
CA ARG A 30 -6.97 -11.75 -12.49
C ARG A 30 -8.00 -11.00 -13.35
N GLU A 31 -7.87 -11.07 -14.68
CA GLU A 31 -8.86 -10.58 -15.64
C GLU A 31 -9.99 -11.59 -15.93
N GLN A 32 -9.79 -12.85 -15.57
CA GLN A 32 -10.75 -13.92 -15.83
C GLN A 32 -11.99 -13.72 -14.95
N GLU A 33 -13.16 -13.93 -15.53
CA GLU A 33 -14.43 -13.86 -14.81
C GLU A 33 -14.48 -14.90 -13.69
N GLY A 34 -14.98 -14.51 -12.52
CA GLY A 34 -15.06 -15.38 -11.34
C GLY A 34 -13.72 -15.76 -10.70
N TRP A 35 -12.59 -15.29 -11.24
CA TRP A 35 -11.29 -15.63 -10.68
C TRP A 35 -11.11 -15.14 -9.24
N LEU A 36 -11.50 -13.89 -8.94
CA LEU A 36 -11.43 -13.35 -7.58
C LEU A 36 -12.31 -14.14 -6.61
N ASP A 37 -13.52 -14.53 -7.05
CA ASP A 37 -14.44 -15.34 -6.25
C ASP A 37 -13.81 -16.69 -5.90
N ALA A 38 -13.14 -17.32 -6.86
CA ALA A 38 -12.41 -18.56 -6.62
C ALA A 38 -11.24 -18.39 -5.63
N VAL A 39 -10.55 -17.24 -5.68
CA VAL A 39 -9.46 -16.92 -4.73
C VAL A 39 -10.01 -16.73 -3.31
N VAL A 40 -11.08 -15.96 -3.12
CA VAL A 40 -11.66 -15.72 -1.79
C VAL A 40 -12.40 -16.94 -1.24
N ALA A 41 -12.75 -17.92 -2.07
CA ALA A 41 -13.29 -19.20 -1.63
C ALA A 41 -12.24 -20.16 -1.06
N ARG A 42 -10.94 -19.90 -1.27
CA ARG A 42 -9.86 -20.72 -0.72
C ARG A 42 -9.77 -20.54 0.80
N PRO A 43 -9.77 -21.62 1.59
CA PRO A 43 -9.80 -21.52 3.06
C PRO A 43 -8.55 -20.88 3.66
N ASP A 44 -7.41 -20.96 2.96
CA ASP A 44 -6.11 -20.44 3.38
C ASP A 44 -5.85 -18.98 2.93
N THR A 45 -6.75 -18.40 2.11
CA THR A 45 -6.62 -16.98 1.71
C THR A 45 -6.57 -16.08 2.93
N ARG A 46 -5.57 -15.20 2.97
CA ARG A 46 -5.38 -14.22 4.04
C ARG A 46 -6.09 -12.92 3.72
N LEU A 47 -6.89 -12.43 4.65
CA LEU A 47 -7.51 -11.12 4.57
C LEU A 47 -6.58 -10.06 5.17
N VAL A 48 -6.49 -8.92 4.48
CA VAL A 48 -5.72 -7.74 4.91
C VAL A 48 -6.70 -6.61 5.17
N PRO A 49 -7.25 -6.50 6.40
CA PRO A 49 -8.24 -5.50 6.71
C PRO A 49 -7.65 -4.09 6.68
N VAL A 50 -8.38 -3.17 6.04
CA VAL A 50 -8.09 -1.73 6.03
C VAL A 50 -9.33 -0.98 6.50
N TRP A 51 -9.18 -0.09 7.46
CA TRP A 51 -10.24 0.75 7.98
C TRP A 51 -9.78 2.20 8.09
N ARG A 52 -10.38 3.09 7.31
CA ARG A 52 -10.07 4.53 7.29
C ARG A 52 -8.56 4.80 7.20
N SER A 53 -7.90 4.15 6.24
CA SER A 53 -6.44 4.21 6.01
C SER A 53 -5.57 3.69 7.16
N ARG A 54 -6.10 2.88 8.07
CA ARG A 54 -5.36 2.16 9.11
C ARG A 54 -5.32 0.68 8.78
N ASN A 55 -4.28 0.01 9.24
CA ASN A 55 -4.12 -1.45 9.11
C ASN A 55 -4.35 -2.14 10.47
N LEU A 56 -4.72 -3.41 10.44
CA LEU A 56 -4.97 -4.21 11.64
C LEU A 56 -3.68 -4.87 12.13
N PHE A 57 -3.37 -4.67 13.41
CA PHE A 57 -2.18 -5.24 14.04
C PHE A 57 -2.54 -5.99 15.30
N ALA A 58 -1.93 -7.17 15.51
CA ALA A 58 -1.91 -7.87 16.78
C ALA A 58 -0.79 -7.33 17.68
N ASP A 59 -0.89 -7.65 18.98
CA ASP A 59 0.13 -7.36 20.00
C ASP A 59 0.51 -5.88 20.18
N LEU A 60 -0.34 -4.95 19.73
CA LEU A 60 -0.14 -3.53 20.00
C LEU A 60 -0.11 -3.26 21.50
N GLY A 61 0.96 -2.59 21.96
CA GLY A 61 1.17 -2.29 23.39
C GLY A 61 1.76 -3.45 24.20
N ASN A 62 2.00 -4.61 23.60
CA ASN A 62 2.76 -5.68 24.25
C ASN A 62 4.23 -5.26 24.38
N ARG A 63 4.77 -5.32 25.61
CA ARG A 63 6.16 -4.92 25.88
C ARG A 63 7.17 -6.03 25.62
N VAL A 64 6.70 -7.25 25.41
CA VAL A 64 7.53 -8.46 25.23
C VAL A 64 7.60 -8.89 23.78
N MET A 65 6.47 -8.78 23.06
CA MET A 65 6.35 -9.17 21.66
C MET A 65 6.24 -7.93 20.78
N PRO A 66 6.96 -7.86 19.64
CA PRO A 66 6.75 -6.81 18.66
C PRO A 66 5.34 -6.93 18.06
N PRO A 67 4.74 -5.83 17.59
CA PRO A 67 3.50 -5.89 16.84
C PRO A 67 3.68 -6.72 15.56
N VAL A 68 2.64 -7.41 15.15
CA VAL A 68 2.60 -8.16 13.88
C VAL A 68 1.36 -7.80 13.08
N ALA A 69 1.41 -8.01 11.76
CA ALA A 69 0.23 -7.86 10.91
C ALA A 69 -0.84 -8.87 11.30
N ALA A 70 -2.05 -8.43 11.60
CA ALA A 70 -3.17 -9.32 11.81
C ALA A 70 -3.82 -9.67 10.46
N LEU A 71 -3.50 -10.84 9.95
CA LEU A 71 -3.93 -11.36 8.65
C LEU A 71 -4.77 -12.64 8.83
N PRO A 72 -6.03 -12.51 9.31
CA PRO A 72 -6.88 -13.69 9.51
C PRO A 72 -7.17 -14.39 8.17
N THR A 73 -7.41 -15.68 8.22
CA THR A 73 -7.85 -16.45 7.06
C THR A 73 -9.31 -16.18 6.73
N VAL A 74 -9.73 -16.53 5.52
CA VAL A 74 -11.16 -16.49 5.14
C VAL A 74 -12.00 -17.39 6.05
N VAL A 75 -11.47 -18.52 6.52
CA VAL A 75 -12.19 -19.40 7.47
C VAL A 75 -12.47 -18.68 8.79
N GLU A 76 -11.51 -17.89 9.28
CA GLU A 76 -11.63 -17.16 10.54
C GLU A 76 -12.51 -15.91 10.41
N ALA A 77 -12.41 -15.20 9.29
CA ALA A 77 -12.91 -13.84 9.13
C ALA A 77 -13.71 -13.61 7.82
N GLY A 78 -14.25 -14.65 7.19
CA GLY A 78 -14.94 -14.53 5.89
C GLY A 78 -16.11 -13.54 5.89
N ARG A 79 -16.75 -13.33 7.04
CA ARG A 79 -17.80 -12.30 7.18
C ARG A 79 -17.33 -10.87 6.89
N LEU A 80 -16.04 -10.61 6.93
CA LEU A 80 -15.49 -9.30 6.53
C LEU A 80 -15.66 -9.04 5.02
N LEU A 81 -15.71 -10.10 4.21
CA LEU A 81 -15.96 -9.99 2.77
C LEU A 81 -17.38 -9.45 2.48
N ASP A 82 -18.37 -9.89 3.26
CA ASP A 82 -19.77 -9.44 3.12
C ASP A 82 -19.97 -7.98 3.52
N LEU A 83 -19.09 -7.46 4.38
CA LEU A 83 -19.15 -6.10 4.92
C LEU A 83 -18.21 -5.13 4.19
N ALA A 84 -17.34 -5.66 3.35
CA ALA A 84 -16.33 -4.86 2.67
C ALA A 84 -16.94 -3.98 1.57
N GLN A 85 -16.56 -2.72 1.52
CA GLN A 85 -16.89 -1.82 0.41
C GLN A 85 -16.14 -2.20 -0.88
N GLU A 86 -14.89 -2.61 -0.74
CA GLU A 86 -14.04 -3.09 -1.84
C GLU A 86 -13.26 -4.31 -1.37
N VAL A 87 -13.07 -5.24 -2.31
CA VAL A 87 -12.25 -6.45 -2.12
C VAL A 87 -11.21 -6.46 -3.23
N VAL A 88 -9.93 -6.46 -2.86
CA VAL A 88 -8.82 -6.32 -3.80
C VAL A 88 -7.80 -7.42 -3.61
N PHE A 89 -7.50 -8.16 -4.66
CA PHE A 89 -6.41 -9.13 -4.66
C PHE A 89 -5.06 -8.41 -4.63
N LEU A 90 -4.25 -8.69 -3.64
CA LEU A 90 -2.92 -8.13 -3.52
C LEU A 90 -1.86 -8.99 -4.21
N GLY A 91 -1.99 -10.29 -4.10
CA GLY A 91 -1.07 -11.24 -4.70
C GLY A 91 -1.01 -12.56 -3.95
N ASP A 92 -0.21 -13.48 -4.51
CA ASP A 92 0.14 -14.74 -3.89
C ASP A 92 1.57 -14.68 -3.33
N PHE A 93 1.73 -15.11 -2.10
CA PHE A 93 3.03 -15.23 -1.46
C PHE A 93 3.18 -16.65 -0.93
N GLN A 94 4.15 -17.39 -1.48
CA GLN A 94 4.42 -18.79 -1.12
C GLN A 94 3.19 -19.72 -1.24
N GLY A 95 2.36 -19.50 -2.25
CA GLY A 95 1.14 -20.27 -2.49
C GLY A 95 -0.09 -19.80 -1.71
N ILE A 96 0.03 -18.78 -0.87
CA ILE A 96 -1.06 -18.21 -0.06
C ILE A 96 -1.51 -16.88 -0.66
N ALA A 97 -2.78 -16.80 -1.03
CA ALA A 97 -3.37 -15.56 -1.55
C ALA A 97 -3.60 -14.53 -0.43
N HIS A 98 -3.34 -13.27 -0.74
CA HIS A 98 -3.61 -12.13 0.13
C HIS A 98 -4.61 -11.20 -0.54
N VAL A 99 -5.67 -10.86 0.19
CA VAL A 99 -6.80 -10.06 -0.31
C VAL A 99 -7.08 -8.93 0.67
N ALA A 100 -7.00 -7.70 0.20
CA ALA A 100 -7.39 -6.54 1.00
C ALA A 100 -8.91 -6.40 1.05
N VAL A 101 -9.43 -6.01 2.22
CA VAL A 101 -10.86 -5.75 2.45
C VAL A 101 -11.01 -4.36 3.08
N ASP A 102 -11.82 -3.51 2.44
CA ASP A 102 -12.10 -2.15 2.91
C ASP A 102 -13.29 -2.14 3.86
N LEU A 103 -13.02 -1.89 5.13
CA LEU A 103 -14.02 -1.78 6.19
C LEU A 103 -14.34 -0.31 6.55
N SER A 104 -13.87 0.65 5.77
CA SER A 104 -13.99 2.09 6.07
C SER A 104 -15.40 2.60 6.28
N PRO A 105 -16.46 2.05 5.67
CA PRO A 105 -17.85 2.44 5.95
C PRO A 105 -18.36 2.07 7.34
N LEU A 106 -17.75 1.07 7.98
CA LEU A 106 -18.16 0.64 9.31
C LEU A 106 -17.83 1.71 10.36
N ASP A 107 -18.69 1.85 11.36
CA ASP A 107 -18.36 2.64 12.53
C ASP A 107 -17.33 1.94 13.43
N GLU A 108 -16.81 2.66 14.42
CA GLU A 108 -15.74 2.18 15.28
C GLU A 108 -16.19 1.01 16.17
N GLU A 109 -17.42 1.03 16.64
CA GLU A 109 -17.98 -0.02 17.50
C GLU A 109 -18.13 -1.32 16.70
N MET A 110 -18.70 -1.23 15.51
CA MET A 110 -18.89 -2.39 14.64
C MET A 110 -17.56 -3.00 14.19
N VAL A 111 -16.62 -2.19 13.71
CA VAL A 111 -15.33 -2.70 13.29
C VAL A 111 -14.55 -3.29 14.45
N GLY A 112 -14.60 -2.67 15.64
CA GLY A 112 -13.98 -3.20 16.85
C GLY A 112 -14.58 -4.55 17.28
N THR A 113 -15.89 -4.70 17.21
CA THR A 113 -16.58 -5.96 17.49
C THR A 113 -16.17 -7.06 16.51
N MET A 114 -16.05 -6.72 15.22
CA MET A 114 -15.74 -7.70 14.17
C MET A 114 -14.27 -8.12 14.15
N THR A 115 -13.35 -7.27 14.56
CA THR A 115 -11.91 -7.51 14.40
C THR A 115 -11.14 -7.56 15.71
N GLY A 116 -11.76 -7.22 16.84
CA GLY A 116 -11.08 -7.06 18.13
C GLY A 116 -10.40 -8.32 18.69
N THR A 117 -10.81 -9.50 18.23
CA THR A 117 -10.14 -10.77 18.58
C THR A 117 -8.78 -10.95 17.88
N TRP A 118 -8.54 -10.23 16.77
CA TRP A 118 -7.29 -10.33 16.00
C TRP A 118 -6.35 -9.17 16.27
N GLY A 119 -6.84 -8.02 16.77
CA GLY A 119 -5.99 -6.88 17.05
C GLY A 119 -6.71 -5.54 17.00
N GLN A 120 -5.94 -4.49 16.75
CA GLN A 120 -6.40 -3.11 16.72
C GLN A 120 -5.91 -2.41 15.45
N PHE A 121 -6.72 -1.47 14.93
CA PHE A 121 -6.32 -0.64 13.81
C PHE A 121 -5.39 0.50 14.26
N SER A 122 -4.25 0.62 13.57
CA SER A 122 -3.28 1.70 13.81
C SER A 122 -2.70 2.23 12.51
N ASP A 123 -2.06 3.40 12.57
CA ASP A 123 -1.36 3.97 11.41
C ASP A 123 -0.08 3.17 11.13
N LEU A 124 0.06 2.73 9.88
CA LEU A 124 1.22 1.99 9.42
C LEU A 124 2.53 2.78 9.57
N ARG A 125 2.49 4.11 9.57
CA ARG A 125 3.69 4.95 9.75
C ARG A 125 4.30 4.80 11.14
N GLU A 126 3.47 4.56 12.14
CA GLU A 126 3.91 4.39 13.53
C GLU A 126 4.42 2.96 13.78
N ILE A 127 3.72 1.97 13.22
CA ILE A 127 3.96 0.56 13.50
C ILE A 127 4.92 -0.08 12.48
N GLY A 128 4.91 0.39 11.23
CA GLY A 128 5.67 -0.21 10.14
C GLY A 128 7.14 -0.51 10.46
N PRO A 129 7.91 0.39 11.09
CA PRO A 129 9.31 0.13 11.42
C PRO A 129 9.53 -1.03 12.42
N LEU A 130 8.48 -1.55 13.05
CA LEU A 130 8.53 -2.58 14.08
C LEU A 130 8.11 -3.96 13.60
N ILE A 131 7.53 -4.07 12.40
CA ILE A 131 6.98 -5.34 11.85
C ILE A 131 7.91 -5.93 10.79
N GLU A 132 7.66 -7.19 10.43
CA GLU A 132 8.40 -7.86 9.37
C GLU A 132 8.20 -7.16 8.02
N ARG A 133 9.25 -7.19 7.18
CA ARG A 133 9.28 -6.47 5.89
C ARG A 133 8.15 -6.89 4.95
N PHE A 134 7.86 -8.18 4.85
CA PHE A 134 6.74 -8.68 4.04
C PHE A 134 5.41 -8.09 4.52
N GLU A 135 5.17 -8.13 5.82
CA GLU A 135 3.97 -7.57 6.44
C GLU A 135 3.84 -6.06 6.16
N GLY A 136 4.92 -5.32 6.36
CA GLY A 136 4.97 -3.89 6.04
C GLY A 136 4.66 -3.59 4.57
N ALA A 137 5.21 -4.38 3.66
CA ALA A 137 4.99 -4.24 2.22
C ALA A 137 3.53 -4.54 1.83
N VAL A 138 2.96 -5.64 2.31
CA VAL A 138 1.58 -6.03 1.99
C VAL A 138 0.56 -5.06 2.58
N MET A 139 0.79 -4.57 3.80
CA MET A 139 -0.06 -3.57 4.44
C MET A 139 0.00 -2.21 3.74
N ALA A 140 1.18 -1.75 3.34
CA ALA A 140 1.34 -0.52 2.57
C ALA A 140 0.64 -0.62 1.21
N TYR A 141 0.76 -1.77 0.55
CA TYR A 141 0.10 -2.03 -0.72
C TYR A 141 -1.42 -2.04 -0.60
N ALA A 142 -1.98 -2.76 0.40
CA ALA A 142 -3.42 -2.76 0.68
C ALA A 142 -3.94 -1.34 0.95
N ARG A 143 -3.27 -0.60 1.83
CA ARG A 143 -3.62 0.79 2.16
C ARG A 143 -3.60 1.69 0.93
N GLY A 144 -2.57 1.57 0.08
CA GLY A 144 -2.43 2.36 -1.14
C GLY A 144 -3.57 2.12 -2.13
N LEU A 145 -3.96 0.85 -2.34
CA LEU A 145 -5.07 0.50 -3.23
C LEU A 145 -6.41 0.97 -2.65
N MET A 146 -6.70 0.74 -1.36
CA MET A 146 -7.95 1.21 -0.73
C MET A 146 -8.06 2.74 -0.77
N PHE A 147 -6.96 3.45 -0.53
CA PHE A 147 -6.94 4.91 -0.66
C PHE A 147 -7.24 5.38 -2.10
N TRP A 148 -6.74 4.67 -3.11
CA TRP A 148 -7.05 4.95 -4.49
C TRP A 148 -8.52 4.65 -4.80
N HIS A 149 -9.06 3.50 -4.40
CA HIS A 149 -10.47 3.14 -4.60
C HIS A 149 -11.42 4.18 -4.00
N ALA A 150 -11.16 4.62 -2.78
CA ALA A 150 -11.97 5.62 -2.09
C ALA A 150 -12.07 6.97 -2.83
N ARG A 151 -11.07 7.30 -3.67
CA ARG A 151 -10.99 8.56 -4.42
C ARG A 151 -11.41 8.45 -5.89
N HIS A 152 -11.61 7.24 -6.39
CA HIS A 152 -11.89 7.00 -7.82
C HIS A 152 -13.26 6.32 -8.02
N GLY A 153 -14.20 6.55 -7.11
CA GLY A 153 -15.58 6.10 -7.24
C GLY A 153 -16.33 6.71 -8.43
N PHE A 154 -15.79 7.81 -8.99
CA PHE A 154 -16.35 8.50 -10.15
C PHE A 154 -15.30 8.63 -11.25
N CYS A 155 -15.78 8.58 -12.51
CA CYS A 155 -14.95 8.71 -13.70
C CYS A 155 -14.41 10.14 -13.84
N GLY A 156 -13.08 10.29 -13.95
CA GLY A 156 -12.44 11.59 -14.17
C GLY A 156 -12.70 12.22 -15.55
N VAL A 157 -13.30 11.45 -16.49
CA VAL A 157 -13.62 11.94 -17.84
C VAL A 157 -15.06 12.47 -17.93
N CYS A 158 -16.04 11.71 -17.40
CA CYS A 158 -17.48 12.05 -17.59
C CYS A 158 -18.26 12.18 -16.28
N GLY A 159 -17.65 11.96 -15.12
CA GLY A 159 -18.29 12.07 -13.81
C GLY A 159 -19.21 10.91 -13.42
N SER A 160 -19.44 9.92 -14.28
CA SER A 160 -20.28 8.76 -13.97
C SER A 160 -19.61 7.84 -12.93
N PRO A 161 -20.37 7.03 -12.17
CA PRO A 161 -19.78 6.05 -11.26
C PRO A 161 -18.80 5.09 -11.96
N THR A 162 -17.88 4.55 -11.20
CA THR A 162 -16.95 3.51 -11.68
C THR A 162 -17.14 2.22 -10.88
N VAL A 163 -16.82 1.09 -11.50
CA VAL A 163 -16.83 -0.23 -10.86
C VAL A 163 -15.44 -0.85 -10.86
N SER A 164 -15.16 -1.61 -9.81
CA SER A 164 -13.90 -2.35 -9.64
C SER A 164 -13.79 -3.46 -10.68
N ALA A 165 -12.58 -3.69 -11.20
CA ALA A 165 -12.29 -4.70 -12.19
C ALA A 165 -10.86 -5.26 -12.01
N LYS A 166 -10.55 -6.39 -12.66
CA LYS A 166 -9.22 -7.02 -12.65
C LYS A 166 -8.69 -7.26 -11.23
N GLY A 167 -9.52 -7.86 -10.39
CA GLY A 167 -9.16 -8.14 -9.00
C GLY A 167 -8.88 -6.87 -8.17
N GLY A 168 -9.51 -5.73 -8.52
CA GLY A 168 -9.33 -4.45 -7.83
C GLY A 168 -8.20 -3.56 -8.36
N HIS A 169 -7.55 -3.93 -9.47
CA HIS A 169 -6.44 -3.17 -10.04
C HIS A 169 -6.83 -2.24 -11.19
N GLN A 170 -8.12 -2.12 -11.44
CA GLN A 170 -8.70 -1.22 -12.43
C GLN A 170 -10.08 -0.81 -11.96
N ARG A 171 -10.52 0.38 -12.33
CA ARG A 171 -11.93 0.80 -12.24
C ARG A 171 -12.41 1.19 -13.61
N ASN A 172 -13.59 0.72 -13.99
CA ASN A 172 -14.20 1.01 -15.28
C ASN A 172 -15.38 1.95 -15.12
N CYS A 173 -15.48 2.94 -16.01
CA CYS A 173 -16.64 3.82 -16.08
C CYS A 173 -17.89 3.02 -16.43
N THR A 174 -18.99 3.27 -15.72
CA THR A 174 -20.28 2.61 -15.97
C THR A 174 -21.06 3.24 -17.11
N ASN A 175 -20.69 4.42 -17.59
CA ASN A 175 -21.31 5.06 -18.74
C ASN A 175 -20.82 4.39 -20.03
N PRO A 176 -21.70 3.73 -20.80
CA PRO A 176 -21.33 3.02 -22.04
C PRO A 176 -20.78 3.93 -23.12
N ASP A 177 -21.18 5.23 -23.14
CA ASP A 177 -20.68 6.19 -24.11
C ASP A 177 -19.27 6.71 -23.77
N CYS A 178 -18.79 6.45 -22.55
CA CYS A 178 -17.47 6.87 -22.09
C CYS A 178 -16.48 5.71 -22.09
N GLY A 179 -16.79 4.60 -21.42
CA GLY A 179 -15.99 3.39 -21.36
C GLY A 179 -14.57 3.56 -20.78
N ALA A 180 -14.25 4.70 -20.14
CA ALA A 180 -12.92 4.99 -19.64
C ALA A 180 -12.50 4.02 -18.53
N SER A 181 -11.24 3.56 -18.59
CA SER A 181 -10.59 2.77 -17.56
C SER A 181 -9.65 3.64 -16.72
N HIS A 182 -9.66 3.41 -15.41
CA HIS A 182 -8.81 4.09 -14.45
C HIS A 182 -7.92 3.08 -13.74
N PHE A 183 -6.65 3.44 -13.55
CA PHE A 183 -5.62 2.60 -12.94
C PHE A 183 -5.14 3.21 -11.63
N PRO A 184 -4.61 2.41 -10.69
CA PRO A 184 -4.00 2.94 -9.47
C PRO A 184 -2.96 4.01 -9.78
N ARG A 185 -3.09 5.15 -9.10
CA ARG A 185 -2.15 6.26 -9.25
C ARG A 185 -0.91 6.00 -8.42
N THR A 186 0.25 6.24 -9.03
CA THR A 186 1.54 6.32 -8.36
C THR A 186 2.14 7.70 -8.63
N ASP A 187 2.58 8.38 -7.58
CA ASP A 187 3.23 9.69 -7.68
C ASP A 187 4.73 9.46 -7.39
N PRO A 188 5.60 9.41 -8.42
CA PRO A 188 7.01 9.18 -8.23
C PRO A 188 7.63 10.36 -7.48
N ALA A 189 8.48 10.05 -6.50
CA ALA A 189 9.23 11.03 -5.74
C ALA A 189 10.69 10.61 -5.64
N VAL A 190 11.57 11.59 -5.58
CA VAL A 190 12.98 11.41 -5.29
C VAL A 190 13.27 11.78 -3.84
N ILE A 191 14.21 11.08 -3.23
CA ILE A 191 14.80 11.45 -1.95
C ILE A 191 16.31 11.34 -2.08
N MET A 192 17.05 12.36 -1.66
CA MET A 192 18.47 12.48 -1.91
C MET A 192 19.26 12.90 -0.67
N LEU A 193 20.43 12.31 -0.50
CA LEU A 193 21.41 12.78 0.45
C LEU A 193 22.43 13.66 -0.28
N VAL A 194 22.33 14.96 -0.10
CA VAL A 194 23.35 15.93 -0.56
C VAL A 194 24.45 15.99 0.48
N HIS A 195 25.70 15.76 0.08
CA HIS A 195 26.82 15.74 1.01
C HIS A 195 28.08 16.41 0.44
N ASP A 196 28.93 16.89 1.34
CA ASP A 196 30.24 17.41 1.05
C ASP A 196 31.23 16.75 2.06
N GLY A 197 31.90 15.69 1.61
CA GLY A 197 32.75 14.85 2.47
C GLY A 197 31.94 14.26 3.64
N ASP A 198 32.26 14.71 4.84
CA ASP A 198 31.66 14.21 6.09
C ASP A 198 30.39 15.00 6.53
N ARG A 199 29.98 16.01 5.77
CA ARG A 199 28.80 16.82 6.07
C ARG A 199 27.65 16.47 5.16
N ALA A 200 26.44 16.35 5.71
CA ALA A 200 25.21 16.13 4.97
C ALA A 200 24.26 17.33 5.12
N LEU A 201 23.58 17.68 4.03
CA LEU A 201 22.51 18.68 4.05
C LEU A 201 21.22 18.00 4.50
N LEU A 202 20.65 18.53 5.58
CA LEU A 202 19.36 18.06 6.12
C LEU A 202 18.42 19.27 6.27
N GLY A 203 17.17 19.05 5.91
CA GLY A 203 16.09 20.02 6.06
C GLY A 203 15.22 19.74 7.28
N ARG A 204 14.49 20.76 7.74
CA ARG A 204 13.52 20.66 8.82
C ARG A 204 12.36 21.61 8.59
N GLN A 205 11.12 21.12 8.62
CA GLN A 205 9.95 21.96 8.63
C GLN A 205 9.67 22.49 10.07
N LYS A 206 9.13 23.72 10.17
CA LYS A 206 8.82 24.36 11.46
C LYS A 206 7.86 23.56 12.33
N ILE A 207 6.94 22.81 11.70
CA ILE A 207 5.91 22.00 12.37
C ILE A 207 6.44 20.69 12.94
N TRP A 208 7.65 20.27 12.54
CA TRP A 208 8.22 19.01 13.01
C TRP A 208 8.72 19.11 14.46
N PRO A 209 8.71 18.00 15.20
CA PRO A 209 9.29 17.94 16.54
C PRO A 209 10.73 18.48 16.56
N GLN A 210 11.12 19.06 17.68
CA GLN A 210 12.50 19.55 17.84
C GLN A 210 13.50 18.40 17.69
N GLY A 211 14.58 18.62 16.92
CA GLY A 211 15.59 17.60 16.64
C GLY A 211 15.26 16.65 15.50
N MET A 212 14.08 16.74 14.91
CA MET A 212 13.73 15.96 13.72
C MET A 212 14.20 16.67 12.45
N TYR A 213 15.04 15.97 11.67
CA TYR A 213 15.55 16.41 10.37
C TYR A 213 15.34 15.31 9.35
N SER A 214 15.26 15.68 8.08
CA SER A 214 15.18 14.76 6.94
C SER A 214 16.16 15.19 5.85
N THR A 215 16.50 14.26 4.98
CA THR A 215 17.03 14.56 3.66
C THR A 215 16.01 15.32 2.83
N LEU A 216 16.46 15.99 1.77
CA LEU A 216 15.57 16.64 0.80
C LEU A 216 14.82 15.60 -0.01
N ALA A 217 13.60 15.92 -0.43
CA ALA A 217 12.74 15.04 -1.19
C ALA A 217 11.70 15.86 -1.96
N GLY A 218 11.38 15.44 -3.18
CA GLY A 218 10.32 16.10 -3.95
C GLY A 218 9.71 15.18 -4.99
N PHE A 219 8.63 15.64 -5.60
CA PHE A 219 7.94 14.88 -6.65
C PHE A 219 8.65 15.06 -7.99
N VAL A 220 8.63 14.01 -8.79
CA VAL A 220 9.05 14.05 -10.19
C VAL A 220 7.95 14.70 -11.00
N GLU A 221 8.27 15.73 -11.77
CA GLU A 221 7.33 16.39 -12.66
C GLU A 221 7.24 15.69 -14.04
N PRO A 222 6.12 15.87 -14.78
CA PRO A 222 5.99 15.30 -16.12
C PRO A 222 7.11 15.76 -17.07
N GLY A 223 7.85 14.80 -17.61
CA GLY A 223 8.95 15.05 -18.54
C GLY A 223 10.34 15.09 -17.92
N GLU A 224 10.45 15.01 -16.60
CA GLU A 224 11.73 14.93 -15.91
C GLU A 224 12.25 13.49 -15.78
N SER A 225 13.56 13.32 -15.85
CA SER A 225 14.26 12.16 -15.30
C SER A 225 14.37 12.27 -13.76
N LEU A 226 14.73 11.16 -13.10
CA LEU A 226 14.93 11.20 -11.64
C LEU A 226 16.10 12.13 -11.25
N GLU A 227 17.14 12.17 -12.07
CA GLU A 227 18.32 13.02 -11.86
C GLU A 227 17.99 14.51 -12.04
N GLU A 228 17.17 14.85 -13.03
CA GLU A 228 16.69 16.23 -13.22
C GLU A 228 15.83 16.67 -12.04
N ALA A 229 14.90 15.83 -11.59
CA ALA A 229 14.08 16.11 -10.42
C ALA A 229 14.94 16.33 -9.16
N VAL A 230 15.99 15.51 -8.96
CA VAL A 230 16.95 15.68 -7.85
C VAL A 230 17.65 17.04 -7.93
N ALA A 231 18.19 17.40 -9.11
CA ALA A 231 18.89 18.67 -9.27
C ALA A 231 17.96 19.88 -9.04
N ARG A 232 16.74 19.84 -9.56
CA ARG A 232 15.73 20.89 -9.38
C ARG A 232 15.32 21.04 -7.91
N GLU A 233 14.93 19.95 -7.25
CA GLU A 233 14.48 19.98 -5.85
C GLU A 233 15.59 20.47 -4.90
N VAL A 234 16.84 20.02 -5.10
CA VAL A 234 17.97 20.50 -4.30
C VAL A 234 18.18 21.99 -4.48
N PHE A 235 18.08 22.49 -5.71
CA PHE A 235 18.24 23.91 -5.96
C PHE A 235 17.08 24.74 -5.39
N GLU A 236 15.82 24.30 -5.57
CA GLU A 236 14.63 25.01 -5.09
C GLU A 236 14.58 25.08 -3.56
N GLU A 237 14.94 23.99 -2.86
CA GLU A 237 14.87 23.93 -1.40
C GLU A 237 16.10 24.52 -0.70
N SER A 238 17.26 24.57 -1.35
CA SER A 238 18.53 25.00 -0.69
C SER A 238 19.35 26.04 -1.43
N GLY A 239 19.09 26.30 -2.71
CA GLY A 239 19.92 27.16 -3.56
C GLY A 239 21.25 26.54 -3.98
N ILE A 240 21.45 25.24 -3.74
CA ILE A 240 22.69 24.53 -4.09
C ILE A 240 22.53 23.88 -5.46
N HIS A 241 23.54 24.06 -6.32
CA HIS A 241 23.64 23.31 -7.58
C HIS A 241 24.49 22.04 -7.37
N ILE A 242 23.98 20.90 -7.87
CA ILE A 242 24.63 19.59 -7.83
C ILE A 242 24.80 19.03 -9.22
#